data_95368a97c2efaad4a39c9e9aea58d64c
#
_entry.id   95368a97c2efaad4a39c9e9aea58d64c
#
_cell.length_a   1.000
_cell.length_b   1.000
_cell.length_c   1.000
_cell.angle_alpha   90.00
_cell.angle_beta   90.00
_cell.angle_gamma   90.00
#
_symmetry.space_group_name_H-M   'P 1'
#
loop_
_entity.id
_entity.type
_entity.pdbx_description
1 polymer ?
#
loop_
_entity_poly.entity_id
_entity_poly.type
_entity_poly.pdbx_seq_one_letter_code
_entity_poly.pdbx_strand_id
1 'polypeptide(L)'
;MATFRFVVADVFTDAREIPEERLQPLAREINFSETVYVYPAAGDGHALMRIFTPSGELPFAGHPILGTAVVLAGPLQLEEIRLETGRGIVPVRLEREGPRIVFGWMQQPVPVWEPFEPAEELCRLLGATPTDLPLELYRQGPGHVLVELGSPDEVAALSPDFGSLARFMDEGAACFAHDGDHWKLRVFVPAYGVPEDPATGSAAGPLALHLARHGRIGFGDEIEIRQGVEIGRPSTLHAVARSEEEIEVGGSAIVVARGEFRLP
;
A
#
# COMPACT_ATOMS: atom_id res chain seq x y z
N MET A 1 -19.73 12.57 -18.44
CA MET A 1 -18.73 11.51 -18.62
C MET A 1 -18.02 11.40 -17.26
N ALA A 2 -18.26 10.34 -16.52
CA ALA A 2 -17.60 10.16 -15.21
C ALA A 2 -16.16 9.70 -15.49
N THR A 3 -15.18 10.45 -15.03
CA THR A 3 -13.78 10.05 -15.11
C THR A 3 -13.46 9.31 -13.82
N PHE A 4 -13.35 8.00 -13.90
CA PHE A 4 -12.84 7.20 -12.78
C PHE A 4 -11.31 7.17 -12.86
N ARG A 5 -10.66 7.46 -11.74
CA ARG A 5 -9.21 7.26 -11.59
C ARG A 5 -9.02 6.10 -10.61
N PHE A 6 -8.17 5.17 -10.99
CA PHE A 6 -7.85 3.97 -10.21
C PHE A 6 -6.39 4.00 -9.79
N VAL A 7 -6.05 3.33 -8.70
CA VAL A 7 -4.68 2.90 -8.47
C VAL A 7 -4.45 1.71 -9.38
N VAL A 8 -3.51 1.83 -10.31
CA VAL A 8 -3.30 0.86 -11.38
C VAL A 8 -1.90 0.29 -11.25
N ALA A 9 -1.81 -1.04 -11.18
CA ALA A 9 -0.59 -1.77 -11.47
C ALA A 9 -0.82 -2.61 -12.74
N ASP A 10 0.19 -2.74 -13.58
CA ASP A 10 0.20 -3.71 -14.66
C ASP A 10 0.90 -5.00 -14.21
N VAL A 11 0.41 -6.13 -14.72
CA VAL A 11 0.90 -7.45 -14.35
C VAL A 11 1.26 -8.23 -15.62
N PHE A 12 2.55 -8.42 -15.85
CA PHE A 12 3.05 -9.38 -16.83
C PHE A 12 2.94 -10.78 -16.24
N THR A 13 1.91 -11.53 -16.65
CA THR A 13 1.57 -12.85 -16.06
C THR A 13 2.58 -13.95 -16.39
N ASP A 14 3.47 -13.72 -17.34
CA ASP A 14 4.63 -14.56 -17.65
C ASP A 14 5.77 -13.68 -18.17
N ALA A 15 6.77 -13.45 -17.33
CA ALA A 15 7.92 -12.59 -17.66
C ALA A 15 9.19 -13.35 -18.02
N ARG A 16 9.13 -14.68 -18.22
CA ARG A 16 10.32 -15.51 -18.45
C ARG A 16 11.12 -15.12 -19.69
N GLU A 17 10.46 -14.59 -20.70
CA GLU A 17 11.08 -14.18 -21.96
C GLU A 17 11.52 -12.71 -21.96
N ILE A 18 11.24 -11.95 -20.89
CA ILE A 18 11.69 -10.56 -20.80
C ILE A 18 13.12 -10.52 -20.26
N PRO A 19 14.08 -9.99 -21.02
CA PRO A 19 15.46 -9.85 -20.54
C PRO A 19 15.55 -8.98 -19.28
N GLU A 20 16.42 -9.33 -18.35
CA GLU A 20 16.59 -8.62 -17.06
C GLU A 20 16.81 -7.11 -17.25
N GLU A 21 17.64 -6.73 -18.22
CA GLU A 21 17.95 -5.34 -18.53
C GLU A 21 16.76 -4.55 -19.11
N ARG A 22 15.67 -5.21 -19.46
CA ARG A 22 14.45 -4.59 -19.99
C ARG A 22 13.39 -4.33 -18.93
N LEU A 23 13.44 -4.96 -17.76
CA LEU A 23 12.41 -4.85 -16.74
C LEU A 23 12.20 -3.40 -16.29
N GLN A 24 13.26 -2.75 -15.84
CA GLN A 24 13.20 -1.35 -15.39
C GLN A 24 12.86 -0.35 -16.51
N PRO A 25 13.43 -0.44 -17.74
CA PRO A 25 13.01 0.38 -18.86
C PRO A 25 11.52 0.23 -19.21
N LEU A 26 10.98 -0.99 -19.19
CA LEU A 26 9.55 -1.23 -19.44
C LEU A 26 8.65 -0.59 -18.38
N ALA A 27 8.97 -0.78 -17.09
CA ALA A 27 8.24 -0.15 -16.00
C ALA A 27 8.23 1.38 -16.13
N ARG A 28 9.35 1.97 -16.57
CA ARG A 28 9.46 3.41 -16.83
C ARG A 28 8.62 3.87 -18.01
N GLU A 29 8.59 3.09 -19.10
CA GLU A 29 7.83 3.41 -20.31
C GLU A 29 6.32 3.33 -20.06
N ILE A 30 5.86 2.29 -19.37
CA ILE A 30 4.45 2.11 -18.99
C ILE A 30 4.00 3.21 -18.02
N ASN A 31 4.87 3.58 -17.09
CA ASN A 31 4.69 4.71 -16.15
C ASN A 31 3.42 4.61 -15.30
N PHE A 32 3.00 3.41 -14.92
CA PHE A 32 2.05 3.20 -13.82
C PHE A 32 2.78 3.29 -12.48
N SER A 33 2.04 3.35 -11.39
CA SER A 33 2.65 3.37 -10.05
C SER A 33 3.59 2.18 -9.88
N GLU A 34 3.15 0.99 -10.27
CA GLU A 34 3.96 -0.23 -10.29
C GLU A 34 3.68 -1.11 -11.51
N THR A 35 4.73 -1.78 -11.93
CA THR A 35 4.75 -2.87 -12.92
C THR A 35 5.21 -4.15 -12.25
N VAL A 36 4.43 -5.21 -12.38
CA VAL A 36 4.71 -6.52 -11.79
C VAL A 36 5.14 -7.51 -12.88
N TYR A 37 6.25 -8.19 -12.64
CA TYR A 37 6.74 -9.29 -13.47
C TYR A 37 6.59 -10.60 -12.72
N VAL A 38 5.79 -11.52 -13.29
CA VAL A 38 5.50 -12.83 -12.68
C VAL A 38 6.35 -13.91 -13.33
N TYR A 39 6.93 -14.75 -12.47
CA TYR A 39 7.74 -15.90 -12.82
C TYR A 39 7.18 -17.18 -12.16
N PRO A 40 7.55 -18.38 -12.63
CA PRO A 40 7.32 -19.61 -11.88
C PRO A 40 7.86 -19.48 -10.47
N ALA A 41 7.19 -20.11 -9.52
CA ALA A 41 7.64 -20.14 -8.13
C ALA A 41 9.08 -20.67 -8.03
N ALA A 42 9.88 -20.05 -7.19
CA ALA A 42 11.25 -20.46 -6.88
C ALA A 42 11.31 -21.34 -5.62
N GLY A 43 10.29 -21.31 -4.78
CA GLY A 43 10.14 -22.06 -3.53
C GLY A 43 8.74 -22.62 -3.34
N ASP A 44 8.17 -22.43 -2.16
CA ASP A 44 6.88 -23.00 -1.74
C ASP A 44 5.67 -22.12 -2.09
N GLY A 45 5.88 -21.02 -2.81
CA GLY A 45 4.80 -20.15 -3.31
C GLY A 45 4.09 -20.73 -4.53
N HIS A 46 3.08 -20.03 -5.03
CA HIS A 46 2.42 -20.36 -6.28
C HIS A 46 3.05 -19.65 -7.48
N ALA A 47 3.65 -18.49 -7.25
CA ALA A 47 4.37 -17.70 -8.24
C ALA A 47 5.38 -16.79 -7.55
N LEU A 48 6.49 -16.49 -8.24
CA LEU A 48 7.43 -15.43 -7.87
C LEU A 48 7.02 -14.14 -8.59
N MET A 49 7.00 -13.03 -7.88
CA MET A 49 6.74 -11.73 -8.47
C MET A 49 7.83 -10.72 -8.12
N ARG A 50 8.16 -9.87 -9.08
CA ARG A 50 9.03 -8.72 -8.90
C ARG A 50 8.25 -7.45 -9.19
N ILE A 51 8.44 -6.43 -8.37
CA ILE A 51 7.64 -5.21 -8.38
C ILE A 51 8.55 -4.03 -8.71
N PHE A 52 8.22 -3.28 -9.75
CA PHE A 52 9.01 -2.14 -10.21
C PHE A 52 8.15 -0.88 -10.21
N THR A 53 8.68 0.20 -9.66
CA THR A 53 8.21 1.56 -9.95
C THR A 53 8.94 2.11 -11.16
N PRO A 54 8.54 3.24 -11.74
CA PRO A 54 9.33 3.93 -12.76
C PRO A 54 10.77 4.26 -12.32
N SER A 55 11.04 4.31 -11.01
CA SER A 55 12.33 4.70 -10.43
C SER A 55 13.20 3.52 -10.01
N GLY A 56 12.64 2.37 -9.68
CA GLY A 56 13.38 1.21 -9.20
C GLY A 56 12.53 0.04 -8.74
N GLU A 57 13.18 -1.08 -8.44
CA GLU A 57 12.54 -2.28 -7.91
C GLU A 57 12.23 -2.13 -6.42
N LEU A 58 11.04 -2.62 -6.02
CA LEU A 58 10.59 -2.69 -4.63
C LEU A 58 10.53 -4.13 -4.15
N PRO A 59 11.00 -4.42 -2.94
CA PRO A 59 10.91 -5.77 -2.37
C PRO A 59 9.49 -6.15 -1.95
N PHE A 60 8.60 -5.15 -1.78
CA PHE A 60 7.23 -5.32 -1.34
C PHE A 60 6.39 -4.08 -1.69
N ALA A 61 5.17 -4.29 -2.19
CA ALA A 61 4.15 -3.24 -2.33
C ALA A 61 2.75 -3.86 -2.24
N GLY A 62 1.86 -3.27 -1.43
CA GLY A 62 0.57 -3.88 -1.06
C GLY A 62 -0.39 -4.08 -2.23
N HIS A 63 -0.78 -2.98 -2.91
CA HIS A 63 -1.79 -3.08 -3.96
C HIS A 63 -1.35 -3.88 -5.20
N PRO A 64 -0.06 -3.89 -5.63
CA PRO A 64 0.39 -4.77 -6.70
C PRO A 64 0.30 -6.26 -6.34
N ILE A 65 0.57 -6.61 -5.07
CA ILE A 65 0.43 -8.00 -4.59
C ILE A 65 -1.04 -8.42 -4.66
N LEU A 66 -1.95 -7.59 -4.14
CA LEU A 66 -3.38 -7.88 -4.16
C LEU A 66 -3.92 -7.97 -5.60
N GLY A 67 -3.54 -7.04 -6.47
CA GLY A 67 -3.89 -7.07 -7.89
C GLY A 67 -3.39 -8.33 -8.61
N THR A 68 -2.12 -8.71 -8.37
CA THR A 68 -1.52 -9.92 -8.93
C THR A 68 -2.24 -11.18 -8.42
N ALA A 69 -2.61 -11.22 -7.14
CA ALA A 69 -3.39 -12.32 -6.57
C ALA A 69 -4.72 -12.50 -7.30
N VAL A 70 -5.46 -11.41 -7.55
CA VAL A 70 -6.73 -11.44 -8.29
C VAL A 70 -6.53 -11.92 -9.73
N VAL A 71 -5.48 -11.46 -10.40
CA VAL A 71 -5.18 -11.84 -11.80
C VAL A 71 -4.85 -13.32 -11.91
N LEU A 72 -4.00 -13.86 -11.03
CA LEU A 72 -3.51 -15.23 -11.10
C LEU A 72 -4.49 -16.25 -10.51
N ALA A 73 -5.09 -15.94 -9.37
CA ALA A 73 -6.00 -16.87 -8.70
C ALA A 73 -7.37 -16.98 -9.37
N GLY A 74 -7.77 -15.97 -10.14
CA GLY A 74 -9.05 -15.97 -10.84
C GLY A 74 -9.25 -17.21 -11.71
N PRO A 75 -8.39 -17.47 -12.70
CA PRO A 75 -8.48 -18.65 -13.57
C PRO A 75 -8.29 -19.97 -12.83
N LEU A 76 -7.47 -19.99 -11.79
CA LEU A 76 -7.12 -21.18 -11.02
C LEU A 76 -8.15 -21.57 -9.96
N GLN A 77 -9.16 -20.70 -9.72
CA GLN A 77 -10.21 -20.89 -8.71
C GLN A 77 -9.65 -21.12 -7.30
N LEU A 78 -8.51 -20.51 -6.96
CA LEU A 78 -7.90 -20.60 -5.65
C LEU A 78 -8.63 -19.71 -4.63
N GLU A 79 -8.76 -20.20 -3.39
CA GLU A 79 -9.24 -19.41 -2.23
C GLU A 79 -8.09 -18.70 -1.52
N GLU A 80 -6.88 -19.21 -1.68
CA GLU A 80 -5.64 -18.59 -1.20
C GLU A 80 -4.56 -18.73 -2.28
N ILE A 81 -3.81 -17.66 -2.49
CA ILE A 81 -2.60 -17.68 -3.31
C ILE A 81 -1.41 -17.18 -2.48
N ARG A 82 -0.27 -17.85 -2.60
CA ARG A 82 0.98 -17.49 -1.93
C ARG A 82 1.95 -16.95 -2.96
N LEU A 83 2.24 -15.66 -2.87
CA LEU A 83 3.12 -14.95 -3.79
C LEU A 83 4.50 -14.78 -3.16
N GLU A 84 5.54 -15.23 -3.87
CA GLU A 84 6.93 -15.02 -3.46
C GLU A 84 7.36 -13.61 -3.86
N THR A 85 7.91 -12.86 -2.91
CA THR A 85 8.35 -11.48 -3.07
C THR A 85 9.76 -11.30 -2.52
N GLY A 86 10.36 -10.13 -2.69
CA GLY A 86 11.64 -9.79 -2.07
C GLY A 86 11.64 -9.80 -0.53
N ARG A 87 10.45 -9.85 0.09
CA ARG A 87 10.26 -9.94 1.55
C ARG A 87 9.82 -11.34 2.01
N GLY A 88 9.81 -12.32 1.13
CA GLY A 88 9.35 -13.67 1.40
C GLY A 88 7.97 -13.97 0.80
N ILE A 89 7.36 -15.04 1.27
CA ILE A 89 6.04 -15.49 0.79
C ILE A 89 4.95 -14.65 1.47
N VAL A 90 4.09 -14.09 0.65
CA VAL A 90 2.91 -13.31 1.07
C VAL A 90 1.65 -14.11 0.76
N PRO A 91 0.96 -14.66 1.76
CA PRO A 91 -0.35 -15.27 1.57
C PRO A 91 -1.41 -14.20 1.29
N VAL A 92 -2.27 -14.47 0.30
CA VAL A 92 -3.44 -13.65 0.00
C VAL A 92 -4.66 -14.57 -0.01
N ARG A 93 -5.54 -14.42 0.98
CA ARG A 93 -6.83 -15.08 1.06
C ARG A 93 -7.85 -14.31 0.24
N LEU A 94 -8.68 -15.01 -0.52
CA LEU A 94 -9.58 -14.42 -1.51
C LEU A 94 -11.03 -14.79 -1.21
N GLU A 95 -11.88 -13.78 -1.12
CA GLU A 95 -13.32 -13.95 -0.98
C GLU A 95 -13.98 -13.94 -2.36
N ARG A 96 -14.93 -14.84 -2.54
CA ARG A 96 -15.56 -15.06 -3.85
C ARG A 96 -17.08 -15.00 -3.79
N GLU A 97 -17.65 -14.47 -4.86
CA GLU A 97 -19.05 -14.63 -5.22
C GLU A 97 -19.12 -15.47 -6.51
N GLY A 98 -19.33 -16.76 -6.36
CA GLY A 98 -19.20 -17.71 -7.47
C GLY A 98 -17.78 -17.71 -8.05
N PRO A 99 -17.61 -17.55 -9.36
CA PRO A 99 -16.29 -17.54 -9.99
C PRO A 99 -15.51 -16.20 -9.79
N ARG A 100 -16.20 -15.15 -9.34
CA ARG A 100 -15.62 -13.82 -9.20
C ARG A 100 -14.95 -13.64 -7.85
N ILE A 101 -13.72 -13.14 -7.82
CA ILE A 101 -13.08 -12.62 -6.62
C ILE A 101 -13.67 -11.24 -6.34
N VAL A 102 -14.18 -11.02 -5.14
CA VAL A 102 -14.80 -9.76 -4.70
C VAL A 102 -13.93 -9.01 -3.72
N PHE A 103 -13.11 -9.72 -2.94
CA PHE A 103 -12.23 -9.13 -1.96
C PHE A 103 -10.99 -10.02 -1.74
N GLY A 104 -9.90 -9.44 -1.26
CA GLY A 104 -8.69 -10.15 -0.89
C GLY A 104 -8.08 -9.61 0.39
N TRP A 105 -7.62 -10.51 1.26
CA TRP A 105 -6.87 -10.21 2.46
C TRP A 105 -5.43 -10.67 2.30
N MET A 106 -4.51 -9.75 2.41
CA MET A 106 -3.07 -9.99 2.30
C MET A 106 -2.45 -9.94 3.69
N GLN A 107 -1.79 -11.02 4.09
CA GLN A 107 -0.96 -11.00 5.26
C GLN A 107 0.27 -10.12 4.99
N GLN A 108 0.51 -9.14 5.84
CA GLN A 108 1.68 -8.27 5.72
C GLN A 108 2.84 -8.74 6.60
N PRO A 109 4.09 -8.48 6.18
CA PRO A 109 5.22 -8.58 7.09
C PRO A 109 5.00 -7.69 8.32
N VAL A 110 5.39 -8.16 9.49
CA VAL A 110 5.30 -7.37 10.72
C VAL A 110 6.29 -6.19 10.63
N PRO A 111 5.83 -4.95 10.82
CA PRO A 111 6.73 -3.80 10.81
C PRO A 111 7.61 -3.79 12.07
N VAL A 112 8.79 -3.23 11.94
CA VAL A 112 9.53 -2.72 13.10
C VAL A 112 9.10 -1.27 13.32
N TRP A 113 9.04 -0.84 14.60
CA TRP A 113 8.65 0.51 14.93
C TRP A 113 9.57 1.12 15.98
N GLU A 114 9.66 2.43 15.97
CA GLU A 114 10.43 3.23 16.91
C GLU A 114 9.79 4.63 17.06
N PRO A 115 9.96 5.31 18.19
CA PRO A 115 9.58 6.71 18.32
C PRO A 115 10.24 7.54 17.22
N PHE A 116 9.50 8.49 16.65
CA PHE A 116 10.02 9.37 15.60
C PHE A 116 10.49 10.70 16.19
N GLU A 117 11.75 11.05 15.90
CA GLU A 117 12.33 12.34 16.25
C GLU A 117 13.05 12.97 15.03
N PRO A 118 12.96 14.28 14.81
CA PRO A 118 12.27 15.30 15.62
C PRO A 118 10.79 15.48 15.19
N ALA A 119 9.86 15.12 16.06
CA ALA A 119 8.41 15.17 15.81
C ALA A 119 7.89 16.60 15.52
N GLU A 120 8.39 17.60 16.27
CA GLU A 120 7.96 19.00 16.12
C GLU A 120 8.26 19.55 14.71
N GLU A 121 9.41 19.22 14.16
CA GLU A 121 9.79 19.68 12.82
C GLU A 121 8.91 19.02 11.74
N LEU A 122 8.61 17.72 11.86
CA LEU A 122 7.68 17.06 10.96
C LEU A 122 6.30 17.75 10.99
N CYS A 123 5.75 17.97 12.18
CA CYS A 123 4.46 18.62 12.35
C CYS A 123 4.44 20.04 11.75
N ARG A 124 5.51 20.79 11.92
CA ARG A 124 5.68 22.12 11.33
C ARG A 124 5.68 22.06 9.80
N LEU A 125 6.37 21.09 9.20
CA LEU A 125 6.43 20.91 7.73
C LEU A 125 5.09 20.44 7.14
N LEU A 126 4.34 19.65 7.88
CA LEU A 126 2.99 19.21 7.52
C LEU A 126 1.94 20.31 7.70
N GLY A 127 2.22 21.33 8.54
CA GLY A 127 1.20 22.26 9.01
C GLY A 127 0.19 21.61 9.94
N ALA A 128 0.61 20.59 10.70
CA ALA A 128 -0.22 19.73 11.53
C ALA A 128 -0.08 20.04 13.01
N THR A 129 -1.18 19.87 13.76
CA THR A 129 -1.17 19.82 15.23
C THR A 129 -1.57 18.40 15.62
N PRO A 130 -0.62 17.57 16.08
CA PRO A 130 -0.92 16.17 16.44
C PRO A 130 -1.72 16.11 17.74
N THR A 131 -2.39 14.97 17.98
CA THR A 131 -3.00 14.63 19.25
C THR A 131 -1.94 14.23 20.29
N ASP A 132 -2.37 13.61 21.39
CA ASP A 132 -1.50 13.02 22.42
C ASP A 132 -0.91 11.65 22.03
N LEU A 133 -1.32 11.10 20.87
CA LEU A 133 -0.77 9.84 20.37
C LEU A 133 0.70 10.04 19.93
N PRO A 134 1.63 9.18 20.35
CA PRO A 134 3.03 9.35 19.98
C PRO A 134 3.25 9.20 18.47
N LEU A 135 4.10 10.04 17.90
CA LEU A 135 4.57 9.85 16.55
C LEU A 135 5.57 8.69 16.53
N GLU A 136 5.24 7.65 15.78
CA GLU A 136 6.11 6.47 15.62
C GLU A 136 6.35 6.20 14.15
N LEU A 137 7.56 5.80 13.82
CA LEU A 137 7.96 5.36 12.50
C LEU A 137 7.84 3.84 12.39
N TYR A 138 7.05 3.38 11.44
CA TYR A 138 6.84 1.96 11.13
C TYR A 138 7.52 1.61 9.81
N ARG A 139 8.33 0.54 9.78
CA ARG A 139 9.03 0.05 8.59
C ARG A 139 8.73 -1.42 8.34
N GLN A 140 8.12 -1.71 7.17
CA GLN A 140 7.94 -3.09 6.67
C GLN A 140 8.33 -3.24 5.19
N GLY A 141 8.90 -2.23 4.63
CA GLY A 141 9.35 -1.96 3.26
C GLY A 141 9.59 -0.47 3.24
N PRO A 142 8.71 0.35 2.62
CA PRO A 142 8.69 1.78 2.87
C PRO A 142 8.41 2.06 4.34
N GLY A 143 9.03 3.11 4.89
CA GLY A 143 8.75 3.61 6.24
C GLY A 143 7.64 4.65 6.21
N HIS A 144 6.80 4.65 7.26
CA HIS A 144 5.76 5.68 7.45
C HIS A 144 5.73 6.16 8.90
N VAL A 145 5.78 7.47 9.08
CA VAL A 145 5.53 8.10 10.39
C VAL A 145 4.03 8.32 10.52
N LEU A 146 3.43 7.76 11.57
CA LEU A 146 2.00 7.88 11.84
C LEU A 146 1.73 9.11 12.69
N VAL A 147 0.81 9.98 12.22
CA VAL A 147 0.48 11.28 12.82
C VAL A 147 -1.03 11.40 12.96
N GLU A 148 -1.54 11.21 14.19
CA GLU A 148 -2.97 11.40 14.48
C GLU A 148 -3.28 12.90 14.59
N LEU A 149 -4.35 13.35 13.94
CA LEU A 149 -4.90 14.70 14.04
C LEU A 149 -6.26 14.67 14.73
N GLY A 150 -6.71 15.84 15.21
CA GLY A 150 -7.93 15.96 15.99
C GLY A 150 -9.22 15.70 15.22
N SER A 151 -9.21 15.85 13.88
CA SER A 151 -10.41 15.68 13.06
C SER A 151 -10.10 15.32 11.61
N PRO A 152 -11.06 14.72 10.87
CA PRO A 152 -10.96 14.49 9.43
C PRO A 152 -10.78 15.78 8.62
N ASP A 153 -11.37 16.89 9.08
CA ASP A 153 -11.24 18.20 8.43
C ASP A 153 -9.80 18.73 8.55
N GLU A 154 -9.13 18.52 9.68
CA GLU A 154 -7.72 18.86 9.83
C GLU A 154 -6.84 18.04 8.89
N VAL A 155 -7.11 16.73 8.75
CA VAL A 155 -6.41 15.88 7.78
C VAL A 155 -6.65 16.39 6.36
N ALA A 156 -7.89 16.72 6.00
CA ALA A 156 -8.24 17.24 4.68
C ALA A 156 -7.55 18.58 4.37
N ALA A 157 -7.39 19.44 5.37
CA ALA A 157 -6.82 20.79 5.22
C ALA A 157 -5.29 20.79 5.11
N LEU A 158 -4.61 19.67 5.34
CA LEU A 158 -3.15 19.60 5.25
C LEU A 158 -2.63 20.07 3.89
N SER A 159 -1.63 20.94 3.92
CA SER A 159 -0.95 21.45 2.73
C SER A 159 0.56 21.49 2.97
N PRO A 160 1.24 20.33 2.95
CA PRO A 160 2.65 20.24 3.28
C PRO A 160 3.56 21.00 2.33
N ASP A 161 4.68 21.53 2.84
CA ASP A 161 5.80 21.92 2.01
C ASP A 161 6.54 20.67 1.51
N PHE A 162 6.10 20.13 0.37
CA PHE A 162 6.66 18.90 -0.20
C PHE A 162 8.16 18.99 -0.47
N GLY A 163 8.65 20.16 -0.87
CA GLY A 163 10.08 20.36 -1.13
C GLY A 163 10.92 20.27 0.14
N SER A 164 10.43 20.83 1.24
CA SER A 164 11.10 20.75 2.53
C SER A 164 10.92 19.38 3.17
N LEU A 165 9.75 18.77 3.04
CA LEU A 165 9.48 17.43 3.55
C LEU A 165 10.37 16.36 2.88
N ALA A 166 10.57 16.44 1.55
CA ALA A 166 11.46 15.54 0.81
C ALA A 166 12.94 15.67 1.18
N ARG A 167 13.36 16.82 1.72
CA ARG A 167 14.74 17.02 2.22
C ARG A 167 14.89 16.62 3.68
N PHE A 168 13.79 16.62 4.42
CA PHE A 168 13.77 16.36 5.84
C PHE A 168 13.82 14.86 6.16
N MET A 169 13.07 14.04 5.39
CA MET A 169 12.97 12.61 5.61
C MET A 169 12.77 11.84 4.30
N ASP A 170 13.28 10.61 4.28
CA ASP A 170 13.10 9.68 3.16
C ASP A 170 11.81 8.86 3.31
N GLU A 171 11.25 8.79 4.50
CA GLU A 171 10.02 8.05 4.80
C GLU A 171 8.77 8.85 4.43
N GLY A 172 7.61 8.19 4.46
CA GLY A 172 6.31 8.82 4.29
C GLY A 172 5.75 9.38 5.60
N ALA A 173 4.96 10.45 5.51
CA ALA A 173 4.13 10.92 6.61
C ALA A 173 2.68 10.47 6.37
N ALA A 174 2.14 9.64 7.25
CA ALA A 174 0.78 9.11 7.22
C ALA A 174 -0.07 9.83 8.27
N CYS A 175 -0.81 10.85 7.82
CA CYS A 175 -1.66 11.70 8.66
C CYS A 175 -3.08 11.16 8.67
N PHE A 176 -3.64 10.92 9.85
CA PHE A 176 -4.94 10.27 9.97
C PHE A 176 -5.81 10.86 11.08
N ALA A 177 -7.11 10.62 10.99
CA ALA A 177 -8.08 10.92 12.04
C ALA A 177 -9.27 9.97 11.95
N HIS A 178 -9.96 9.75 13.08
CA HIS A 178 -11.21 8.99 13.12
C HIS A 178 -12.36 9.79 12.48
N ASP A 179 -13.15 9.15 11.61
CA ASP A 179 -14.25 9.77 10.88
C ASP A 179 -15.51 8.87 10.93
N GLY A 180 -16.21 8.93 12.05
CA GLY A 180 -17.46 8.18 12.26
C GLY A 180 -17.26 6.67 12.37
N ASP A 181 -17.41 5.95 11.27
CA ASP A 181 -17.25 4.49 11.19
C ASP A 181 -15.95 4.05 10.46
N HIS A 182 -15.13 5.00 10.05
CA HIS A 182 -13.90 4.74 9.32
C HIS A 182 -12.76 5.68 9.77
N TRP A 183 -11.59 5.49 9.21
CA TRP A 183 -10.41 6.34 9.40
C TRP A 183 -10.10 7.09 8.12
N LYS A 184 -9.98 8.41 8.20
CA LYS A 184 -9.45 9.22 7.11
C LYS A 184 -7.93 9.15 7.16
N LEU A 185 -7.30 8.95 5.99
CA LEU A 185 -5.84 8.87 5.84
C LEU A 185 -5.38 9.71 4.66
N ARG A 186 -4.27 10.42 4.82
CA ARG A 186 -3.46 10.99 3.73
C ARG A 186 -2.00 10.60 3.94
N VAL A 187 -1.35 10.17 2.87
CA VAL A 187 0.05 9.72 2.92
C VAL A 187 0.90 10.55 1.97
N PHE A 188 1.86 11.26 2.53
CA PHE A 188 2.78 12.14 1.81
C PHE A 188 4.14 11.46 1.68
N VAL A 189 4.60 11.23 0.44
CA VAL A 189 5.83 10.50 0.13
C VAL A 189 6.69 11.23 -0.92
N PRO A 190 6.95 12.55 -0.73
CA PRO A 190 7.61 13.35 -1.75
C PRO A 190 9.05 12.91 -2.06
N ALA A 191 9.76 12.27 -1.13
CA ALA A 191 11.09 11.72 -1.36
C ALA A 191 11.09 10.59 -2.40
N TYR A 192 9.96 9.87 -2.58
CA TYR A 192 9.78 8.87 -3.64
C TYR A 192 9.33 9.47 -4.98
N GLY A 193 9.26 10.80 -5.10
CA GLY A 193 8.80 11.48 -6.31
C GLY A 193 7.28 11.56 -6.46
N VAL A 194 6.53 11.11 -5.47
CA VAL A 194 5.06 11.16 -5.39
C VAL A 194 4.67 12.07 -4.22
N PRO A 195 4.15 13.29 -4.46
CA PRO A 195 3.77 14.21 -3.38
C PRO A 195 2.77 13.59 -2.39
N GLU A 196 1.72 12.94 -2.91
CA GLU A 196 0.70 12.25 -2.12
C GLU A 196 0.28 10.95 -2.81
N ASP A 197 0.27 9.85 -2.06
CA ASP A 197 -0.13 8.54 -2.56
C ASP A 197 -1.64 8.30 -2.35
N PRO A 198 -2.36 7.75 -3.35
CA PRO A 198 -3.81 7.57 -3.27
C PRO A 198 -4.27 6.35 -2.46
N ALA A 199 -3.42 5.33 -2.28
CA ALA A 199 -3.78 4.09 -1.58
C ALA A 199 -2.55 3.34 -1.08
N THR A 200 -2.20 3.57 0.18
CA THR A 200 -0.95 3.10 0.77
C THR A 200 -1.17 1.87 1.65
N GLY A 201 -1.20 0.70 1.03
CA GLY A 201 -1.35 -0.56 1.76
C GLY A 201 -0.25 -0.79 2.80
N SER A 202 0.98 -0.30 2.54
CA SER A 202 2.10 -0.37 3.49
C SER A 202 1.96 0.55 4.70
N ALA A 203 1.03 1.52 4.69
CA ALA A 203 0.68 2.33 5.84
C ALA A 203 -0.57 1.81 6.56
N ALA A 204 -1.47 1.11 5.84
CA ALA A 204 -2.75 0.65 6.39
C ALA A 204 -2.58 -0.37 7.53
N GLY A 205 -1.75 -1.39 7.33
CA GLY A 205 -1.45 -2.39 8.36
C GLY A 205 -0.77 -1.79 9.58
N PRO A 206 0.33 -1.02 9.42
CA PRO A 206 0.92 -0.24 10.51
C PRO A 206 -0.06 0.67 11.24
N LEU A 207 -1.02 1.31 10.54
CA LEU A 207 -2.04 2.12 11.18
C LEU A 207 -2.94 1.29 12.11
N ALA A 208 -3.45 0.14 11.64
CA ALA A 208 -4.24 -0.75 12.48
C ALA A 208 -3.45 -1.23 13.71
N LEU A 209 -2.17 -1.58 13.53
CA LEU A 209 -1.29 -1.98 14.64
C LEU A 209 -1.07 -0.84 15.62
N HIS A 210 -0.76 0.36 15.14
CA HIS A 210 -0.54 1.54 15.97
C HIS A 210 -1.78 1.88 16.82
N LEU A 211 -2.96 1.89 16.19
CA LEU A 211 -4.22 2.13 16.87
C LEU A 211 -4.50 1.09 17.97
N ALA A 212 -4.26 -0.20 17.67
CA ALA A 212 -4.46 -1.28 18.64
C ALA A 212 -3.46 -1.21 19.81
N ARG A 213 -2.18 -0.99 19.53
CA ARG A 213 -1.13 -0.83 20.57
C ARG A 213 -1.40 0.32 21.53
N HIS A 214 -1.97 1.40 21.02
CA HIS A 214 -2.26 2.59 21.81
C HIS A 214 -3.71 2.65 22.32
N GLY A 215 -4.49 1.56 22.17
CA GLY A 215 -5.82 1.43 22.75
C GLY A 215 -6.91 2.29 22.10
N ARG A 216 -6.69 2.76 20.86
CA ARG A 216 -7.75 3.43 20.06
C ARG A 216 -8.75 2.42 19.53
N ILE A 217 -8.31 1.19 19.29
CA ILE A 217 -9.13 0.01 18.90
C ILE A 217 -8.63 -1.22 19.65
N GLY A 218 -9.39 -2.32 19.61
CA GLY A 218 -8.93 -3.63 20.10
C GLY A 218 -8.10 -4.40 19.07
N PHE A 219 -7.21 -5.27 19.52
CA PHE A 219 -6.64 -6.27 18.62
C PHE A 219 -7.74 -7.18 18.09
N GLY A 220 -7.75 -7.39 16.76
CA GLY A 220 -8.78 -8.14 16.04
C GLY A 220 -9.91 -7.27 15.48
N ASP A 221 -9.99 -6.00 15.85
CA ASP A 221 -10.94 -5.07 15.24
C ASP A 221 -10.47 -4.72 13.83
N GLU A 222 -11.38 -4.85 12.86
CA GLU A 222 -11.17 -4.41 11.49
C GLU A 222 -11.44 -2.91 11.39
N ILE A 223 -10.57 -2.19 10.68
CA ILE A 223 -10.77 -0.78 10.35
C ILE A 223 -10.94 -0.58 8.85
N GLU A 224 -11.90 0.28 8.46
CA GLU A 224 -11.99 0.85 7.12
C GLU A 224 -11.18 2.14 7.08
N ILE A 225 -10.38 2.32 6.03
CA ILE A 225 -9.52 3.49 5.81
C ILE A 225 -9.90 4.12 4.48
N ARG A 226 -10.21 5.42 4.49
CA ARG A 226 -10.48 6.22 3.28
C ARG A 226 -9.31 7.14 2.99
N GLN A 227 -8.74 7.00 1.78
CA GLN A 227 -7.55 7.70 1.33
C GLN A 227 -7.74 8.26 -0.08
N GLY A 228 -6.97 9.28 -0.47
CA GLY A 228 -6.87 9.79 -1.85
C GLY A 228 -8.02 10.69 -2.30
N VAL A 229 -8.92 11.08 -1.41
CA VAL A 229 -10.07 11.94 -1.72
C VAL A 229 -9.61 13.32 -2.21
N GLU A 230 -8.64 13.92 -1.54
CA GLU A 230 -8.13 15.27 -1.80
C GLU A 230 -7.42 15.39 -3.15
N ILE A 231 -6.87 14.30 -3.65
CA ILE A 231 -6.21 14.23 -4.97
C ILE A 231 -7.14 13.66 -6.06
N GLY A 232 -8.45 13.49 -5.76
CA GLY A 232 -9.46 13.01 -6.71
C GLY A 232 -9.27 11.54 -7.09
N ARG A 233 -8.65 10.73 -6.24
CA ARG A 233 -8.41 9.29 -6.40
C ARG A 233 -8.89 8.50 -5.16
N PRO A 234 -10.20 8.60 -4.80
CA PRO A 234 -10.70 7.98 -3.59
C PRO A 234 -10.47 6.47 -3.60
N SER A 235 -9.96 5.96 -2.51
CA SER A 235 -9.65 4.55 -2.29
C SER A 235 -10.12 4.13 -0.90
N THR A 236 -10.58 2.88 -0.78
CA THR A 236 -10.93 2.26 0.49
C THR A 236 -9.99 1.08 0.72
N LEU A 237 -9.35 1.07 1.87
CA LEU A 237 -8.51 -0.02 2.34
C LEU A 237 -9.11 -0.57 3.63
N HIS A 238 -8.87 -1.84 3.90
CA HIS A 238 -9.24 -2.48 5.14
C HIS A 238 -7.98 -3.01 5.81
N ALA A 239 -7.91 -2.92 7.13
CA ALA A 239 -6.77 -3.44 7.86
C ALA A 239 -7.23 -4.02 9.21
N VAL A 240 -6.51 -5.03 9.67
CA VAL A 240 -6.69 -5.63 10.98
C VAL A 240 -5.33 -6.02 11.57
N ALA A 241 -5.08 -5.62 12.81
CA ALA A 241 -3.99 -6.15 13.62
C ALA A 241 -4.58 -7.17 14.59
N ARG A 242 -4.36 -8.46 14.34
CA ARG A 242 -4.85 -9.53 15.22
C ARG A 242 -4.01 -9.65 16.49
N SER A 243 -2.73 -9.32 16.34
CA SER A 243 -1.73 -9.22 17.41
C SER A 243 -0.60 -8.28 16.96
N GLU A 244 0.43 -8.09 17.78
CA GLU A 244 1.65 -7.37 17.37
C GLU A 244 2.45 -8.12 16.29
N GLU A 245 2.17 -9.40 16.07
CA GLU A 245 2.89 -10.27 15.13
C GLU A 245 2.04 -10.69 13.93
N GLU A 246 0.76 -10.28 13.86
CA GLU A 246 -0.17 -10.69 12.81
C GLU A 246 -1.01 -9.52 12.31
N ILE A 247 -0.75 -9.11 11.08
CA ILE A 247 -1.39 -7.97 10.43
C ILE A 247 -1.86 -8.39 9.04
N GLU A 248 -3.11 -8.05 8.72
CA GLU A 248 -3.70 -8.24 7.40
C GLU A 248 -4.18 -6.89 6.83
N VAL A 249 -4.03 -6.72 5.53
CA VAL A 249 -4.60 -5.61 4.78
C VAL A 249 -5.45 -6.15 3.66
N GLY A 250 -6.65 -5.63 3.52
CA GLY A 250 -7.63 -6.07 2.54
C GLY A 250 -8.09 -4.97 1.60
N GLY A 251 -8.64 -5.41 0.47
CA GLY A 251 -9.24 -4.54 -0.52
C GLY A 251 -9.79 -5.30 -1.72
N SER A 252 -10.51 -4.57 -2.55
CA SER A 252 -11.03 -5.09 -3.82
C SER A 252 -10.13 -4.70 -4.97
N ALA A 253 -9.96 -5.60 -5.93
CA ALA A 253 -9.26 -5.33 -7.18
C ALA A 253 -10.06 -5.85 -8.38
N ILE A 254 -9.96 -5.16 -9.50
CA ILE A 254 -10.61 -5.56 -10.76
C ILE A 254 -9.61 -5.50 -11.91
N VAL A 255 -9.75 -6.43 -12.85
CA VAL A 255 -9.00 -6.38 -14.11
C VAL A 255 -9.70 -5.41 -15.06
N VAL A 256 -9.09 -4.26 -15.31
CA VAL A 256 -9.67 -3.21 -16.19
C VAL A 256 -9.30 -3.37 -17.66
N ALA A 257 -8.18 -4.04 -17.96
CA ALA A 257 -7.72 -4.30 -19.31
C ALA A 257 -6.89 -5.58 -19.38
N ARG A 258 -6.79 -6.14 -20.59
CA ARG A 258 -5.85 -7.23 -20.95
C ARG A 258 -5.26 -6.93 -22.32
N GLY A 259 -4.00 -7.26 -22.52
CA GLY A 259 -3.31 -7.02 -23.77
C GLY A 259 -2.06 -7.87 -23.94
N GLU A 260 -1.38 -7.69 -25.06
CA GLU A 260 -0.07 -8.26 -25.34
C GLU A 260 0.95 -7.12 -25.50
N PHE A 261 2.08 -7.27 -24.87
CA PHE A 261 3.21 -6.38 -25.05
C PHE A 261 4.26 -7.09 -25.92
N ARG A 262 4.62 -6.49 -27.05
CA ARG A 262 5.63 -7.05 -27.96
C ARG A 262 6.92 -6.25 -27.81
N LEU A 263 7.98 -6.93 -27.39
CA LEU A 263 9.31 -6.36 -27.35
C LEU A 263 9.95 -6.43 -28.75
N PRO A 264 10.63 -5.36 -29.18
CA PRO A 264 11.38 -5.37 -30.44
C PRO A 264 12.61 -6.28 -30.39
#